data_b1dfc7b92d5469e31ee2bea1affb415d
#
_entry.id   b1dfc7b92d5469e31ee2bea1affb415d
#
_cell.length_a   1.000
_cell.length_b   1.000
_cell.length_c   1.000
_cell.angle_alpha   90.00
_cell.angle_beta   90.00
_cell.angle_gamma   90.00
#
_symmetry.space_group_name_H-M   'P 1'
#
loop_
_entity.id
_entity.type
_entity.pdbx_description
1 polymer ?
#
loop_
_entity_poly.entity_id
_entity_poly.type
_entity_poly.pdbx_seq_one_letter_code
_entity_poly.pdbx_strand_id
1 'polypeptide(L)'
;RFIFFLRYLFAIFGISIALFLIIPNYFNYEKRAELIKNHLLNNYDFEIKNYEKIKFTALPIPRLEISNTQINFKSSDIKSTIKNLRIYPKLLSIYNYNKFQTNKIVLKNSNMILNTTDLRFFVNHIVKNKKNLALDDLNLFIKNDNMSIIKLENIKFYNYGYNKNLISGHIFGEKFETKIKKDFKSLNFKLLNSGINADIDFGKNKKKDLIIGTFQSKILNSKLKFNFDYDTKELNIFDSYFRSKNLSFNNKSSVILKPFFYSNSKFNIQEFNFKIIKNVDLKKILEAKSFIKKINSKNEINFKSKKFSRNLVNVLNLKIDTAYGRMNYVKKFSISDNYFECQGNVNLLDEYPLLFFDCFIISDDKKKLLKTFFIKTKTKNKVFKLKVSGNFNILNKKVNFKKINLNDSYLATKEDLKYFKETFENILFDENFIKIFSLKKIKRFILEVS
;
A
#
# COMPACT_ATOMS: atom_id res chain seq x y z
N ARG A 1 29.78 12.90 -66.62
CA ARG A 1 31.00 12.68 -65.84
C ARG A 1 30.78 13.02 -64.36
N PHE A 2 30.14 14.12 -63.98
CA PHE A 2 29.90 14.51 -62.59
C PHE A 2 29.08 13.48 -61.81
N ILE A 3 28.00 12.91 -62.39
CA ILE A 3 27.16 11.89 -61.78
C ILE A 3 27.93 10.58 -61.50
N PHE A 4 28.84 10.19 -62.38
CA PHE A 4 29.70 9.03 -62.20
C PHE A 4 30.65 9.24 -61.00
N PHE A 5 31.27 10.40 -60.92
CA PHE A 5 32.14 10.76 -59.79
C PHE A 5 31.39 10.74 -58.47
N LEU A 6 30.19 11.27 -58.45
CA LEU A 6 29.34 11.29 -57.25
C LEU A 6 28.98 9.86 -56.76
N ARG A 7 28.71 8.92 -57.69
CA ARG A 7 28.47 7.50 -57.35
C ARG A 7 29.68 6.84 -56.71
N TYR A 8 30.87 7.06 -57.20
CA TYR A 8 32.10 6.53 -56.59
C TYR A 8 32.35 7.14 -55.22
N LEU A 9 32.12 8.42 -55.08
CA LEU A 9 32.26 9.10 -53.79
C LEU A 9 31.27 8.56 -52.74
N PHE A 10 30.02 8.32 -53.10
CA PHE A 10 29.03 7.65 -52.25
C PHE A 10 29.43 6.21 -51.93
N ALA A 11 29.95 5.44 -52.88
CA ALA A 11 30.41 4.07 -52.65
C ALA A 11 31.59 4.04 -51.67
N ILE A 12 32.62 4.89 -51.87
CA ILE A 12 33.76 5.00 -50.96
C ILE A 12 33.31 5.43 -49.57
N PHE A 13 32.40 6.41 -49.45
CA PHE A 13 31.84 6.87 -48.18
C PHE A 13 31.06 5.77 -47.47
N GLY A 14 30.21 5.04 -48.20
CA GLY A 14 29.45 3.91 -47.65
C GLY A 14 30.35 2.78 -47.15
N ILE A 15 31.38 2.40 -47.93
CA ILE A 15 32.36 1.39 -47.50
C ILE A 15 33.15 1.88 -46.27
N SER A 16 33.56 3.15 -46.23
CA SER A 16 34.27 3.72 -45.10
C SER A 16 33.46 3.69 -43.83
N ILE A 17 32.17 4.03 -43.87
CA ILE A 17 31.26 3.92 -42.77
C ILE A 17 31.08 2.46 -42.31
N ALA A 18 30.89 1.55 -43.27
CA ALA A 18 30.73 0.12 -42.97
C ALA A 18 32.00 -0.43 -42.27
N LEU A 19 33.17 -0.15 -42.79
CA LEU A 19 34.43 -0.53 -42.14
C LEU A 19 34.59 0.09 -40.76
N PHE A 20 34.30 1.38 -40.63
CA PHE A 20 34.32 2.07 -39.33
C PHE A 20 33.40 1.43 -38.29
N LEU A 21 32.28 0.87 -38.68
CA LEU A 21 31.37 0.18 -37.76
C LEU A 21 31.75 -1.29 -37.51
N ILE A 22 32.37 -1.95 -38.44
CA ILE A 22 32.71 -3.38 -38.38
C ILE A 22 34.04 -3.62 -37.65
N ILE A 23 35.05 -2.81 -37.86
CA ILE A 23 36.38 -2.96 -37.23
C ILE A 23 36.32 -3.17 -35.70
N PRO A 24 35.52 -2.41 -34.94
CA PRO A 24 35.43 -2.60 -33.48
C PRO A 24 34.98 -3.99 -33.04
N ASN A 25 34.31 -4.80 -33.90
CA ASN A 25 33.94 -6.18 -33.52
C ASN A 25 35.17 -7.08 -33.32
N TYR A 26 36.31 -6.74 -33.91
CA TYR A 26 37.55 -7.50 -33.82
C TYR A 26 38.48 -7.04 -32.68
N PHE A 27 38.08 -6.01 -31.93
CA PHE A 27 38.86 -5.56 -30.79
C PHE A 27 38.73 -6.52 -29.59
N ASN A 28 39.84 -6.74 -28.89
CA ASN A 28 39.85 -7.52 -27.66
C ASN A 28 39.39 -6.64 -26.49
N TYR A 29 38.10 -6.73 -26.13
CA TYR A 29 37.51 -5.94 -25.05
C TYR A 29 37.88 -6.46 -23.67
N GLU A 30 38.25 -7.72 -23.50
CA GLU A 30 38.68 -8.28 -22.22
C GLU A 30 40.00 -7.63 -21.74
N LYS A 31 40.96 -7.40 -22.69
CA LYS A 31 42.19 -6.64 -22.38
C LYS A 31 41.91 -5.19 -21.97
N ARG A 32 40.74 -4.67 -22.27
CA ARG A 32 40.33 -3.28 -22.04
C ARG A 32 39.29 -3.17 -20.95
N ALA A 33 38.93 -4.29 -20.28
CA ALA A 33 37.90 -4.37 -19.29
C ALA A 33 38.12 -3.40 -18.11
N GLU A 34 39.37 -3.28 -17.66
CA GLU A 34 39.73 -2.36 -16.57
C GLU A 34 39.44 -0.90 -16.86
N LEU A 35 39.70 -0.44 -18.08
CA LEU A 35 39.38 0.93 -18.48
C LEU A 35 37.86 1.19 -18.50
N ILE A 36 37.10 0.19 -18.96
CA ILE A 36 35.66 0.26 -19.01
C ILE A 36 35.09 0.27 -17.56
N LYS A 37 35.58 -0.61 -16.67
CA LYS A 37 35.20 -0.67 -15.27
C LYS A 37 35.50 0.66 -14.56
N ASN A 38 36.70 1.19 -14.72
CA ASN A 38 37.12 2.46 -14.13
C ASN A 38 36.26 3.63 -14.65
N HIS A 39 35.89 3.63 -15.91
CA HIS A 39 34.98 4.63 -16.46
C HIS A 39 33.59 4.55 -15.84
N LEU A 40 33.05 3.35 -15.66
CA LEU A 40 31.74 3.13 -14.98
C LEU A 40 31.77 3.51 -13.52
N LEU A 41 32.85 3.18 -12.82
CA LEU A 41 33.05 3.54 -11.43
C LEU A 41 33.09 5.07 -11.24
N ASN A 42 33.89 5.77 -12.05
CA ASN A 42 34.12 7.19 -11.89
C ASN A 42 32.94 8.06 -12.37
N ASN A 43 32.18 7.61 -13.37
CA ASN A 43 31.10 8.42 -13.97
C ASN A 43 29.70 8.02 -13.51
N TYR A 44 29.51 6.78 -13.05
CA TYR A 44 28.20 6.23 -12.69
C TYR A 44 28.16 5.64 -11.29
N ASP A 45 29.29 5.62 -10.56
CA ASP A 45 29.44 5.01 -9.23
C ASP A 45 29.18 3.48 -9.23
N PHE A 46 29.36 2.83 -10.38
CA PHE A 46 29.13 1.42 -10.58
C PHE A 46 30.44 0.63 -10.49
N GLU A 47 30.58 -0.15 -9.44
CA GLU A 47 31.66 -1.11 -9.25
C GLU A 47 31.27 -2.48 -9.82
N ILE A 48 31.88 -2.89 -10.92
CA ILE A 48 31.65 -4.22 -11.50
C ILE A 48 32.49 -5.25 -10.74
N LYS A 49 31.80 -6.20 -10.07
CA LYS A 49 32.46 -7.29 -9.33
C LYS A 49 32.75 -8.47 -10.26
N ASN A 50 31.73 -8.98 -10.93
CA ASN A 50 31.82 -10.11 -11.84
C ASN A 50 31.06 -9.82 -13.12
N TYR A 51 31.49 -10.40 -14.21
CA TYR A 51 30.79 -10.41 -15.49
C TYR A 51 31.21 -11.65 -16.29
N GLU A 52 30.35 -12.05 -17.22
CA GLU A 52 30.60 -13.22 -18.04
C GLU A 52 31.50 -12.85 -19.30
N LYS A 53 31.08 -11.81 -20.01
CA LYS A 53 31.75 -11.42 -21.26
C LYS A 53 31.43 -9.97 -21.67
N ILE A 54 32.35 -9.33 -22.37
CA ILE A 54 32.20 -8.01 -23.01
C ILE A 54 32.17 -8.20 -24.52
N LYS A 55 31.09 -7.77 -25.19
CA LYS A 55 30.91 -7.85 -26.62
C LYS A 55 30.55 -6.49 -27.21
N PHE A 56 31.13 -6.15 -28.39
CA PHE A 56 30.67 -5.03 -29.17
C PHE A 56 29.56 -5.47 -30.13
N THR A 57 28.59 -4.60 -30.37
CA THR A 57 27.51 -4.76 -31.34
C THR A 57 27.37 -3.46 -32.12
N ALA A 58 27.58 -3.51 -33.45
CA ALA A 58 27.56 -2.31 -34.30
C ALA A 58 26.13 -1.78 -34.56
N LEU A 59 25.20 -2.69 -34.84
CA LEU A 59 23.85 -2.34 -35.28
C LEU A 59 22.80 -2.67 -34.19
N PRO A 60 21.65 -1.98 -34.17
CA PRO A 60 21.28 -0.76 -34.91
C PRO A 60 22.05 0.48 -34.46
N ILE A 61 22.59 0.48 -33.25
CA ILE A 61 23.38 1.55 -32.65
C ILE A 61 24.61 0.92 -31.99
N PRO A 62 25.84 1.42 -32.31
CA PRO A 62 27.06 0.90 -31.73
C PRO A 62 27.05 0.91 -30.20
N ARG A 63 27.30 -0.24 -29.58
CA ARG A 63 27.28 -0.43 -28.14
C ARG A 63 28.20 -1.57 -27.68
N LEU A 64 28.70 -1.45 -26.48
CA LEU A 64 29.26 -2.55 -25.72
C LEU A 64 28.18 -3.20 -24.86
N GLU A 65 28.12 -4.51 -24.87
CA GLU A 65 27.21 -5.29 -23.98
C GLU A 65 28.06 -6.12 -23.02
N ILE A 66 27.82 -5.93 -21.71
CA ILE A 66 28.42 -6.74 -20.66
C ILE A 66 27.34 -7.66 -20.15
N SER A 67 27.55 -8.97 -20.27
CA SER A 67 26.57 -9.99 -19.93
C SER A 67 26.73 -10.47 -18.48
N ASN A 68 25.61 -10.79 -17.83
CA ASN A 68 25.52 -11.41 -16.50
C ASN A 68 26.45 -10.74 -15.47
N THR A 69 26.24 -9.44 -15.29
CA THR A 69 27.10 -8.58 -14.49
C THR A 69 26.53 -8.39 -13.08
N GLN A 70 27.41 -8.47 -12.08
CA GLN A 70 27.12 -8.04 -10.71
C GLN A 70 27.73 -6.66 -10.48
N ILE A 71 26.87 -5.73 -10.09
CA ILE A 71 27.26 -4.34 -9.82
C ILE A 71 26.97 -3.99 -8.38
N ASN A 72 27.93 -3.39 -7.69
CA ASN A 72 27.73 -2.72 -6.43
C ASN A 72 27.77 -1.20 -6.66
N PHE A 73 27.01 -0.45 -5.89
CA PHE A 73 27.15 1.00 -5.83
C PHE A 73 28.24 1.33 -4.82
N LYS A 74 29.31 2.03 -5.24
CA LYS A 74 30.47 2.33 -4.40
C LYS A 74 30.10 3.00 -3.07
N SER A 75 29.08 3.86 -3.10
CA SER A 75 28.64 4.67 -1.95
C SER A 75 27.56 3.98 -1.09
N SER A 76 27.23 2.71 -1.34
CA SER A 76 26.20 1.96 -0.62
C SER A 76 26.37 0.44 -0.78
N ASP A 77 25.71 -0.32 0.10
CA ASP A 77 25.71 -1.79 0.05
C ASP A 77 24.70 -2.38 -0.95
N ILE A 78 24.21 -1.57 -1.90
CA ILE A 78 23.24 -1.99 -2.88
C ILE A 78 23.91 -2.93 -3.89
N LYS A 79 23.39 -4.15 -3.95
CA LYS A 79 23.84 -5.19 -4.89
C LYS A 79 22.79 -5.37 -5.98
N SER A 80 23.22 -5.41 -7.22
CA SER A 80 22.34 -5.69 -8.34
C SER A 80 22.95 -6.71 -9.29
N THR A 81 22.08 -7.58 -9.84
CA THR A 81 22.42 -8.49 -10.91
C THR A 81 21.79 -8.00 -12.20
N ILE A 82 22.60 -7.79 -13.22
CA ILE A 82 22.20 -7.22 -14.49
C ILE A 82 22.48 -8.23 -15.58
N LYS A 83 21.44 -8.67 -16.28
CA LYS A 83 21.62 -9.62 -17.38
C LYS A 83 22.35 -8.99 -18.57
N ASN A 84 22.00 -7.75 -18.90
CA ASN A 84 22.62 -7.03 -20.02
C ASN A 84 22.89 -5.57 -19.63
N LEU A 85 24.13 -5.23 -19.38
CA LEU A 85 24.59 -3.85 -19.24
C LEU A 85 25.02 -3.33 -20.60
N ARG A 86 24.29 -2.37 -21.16
CA ARG A 86 24.58 -1.76 -22.46
C ARG A 86 25.23 -0.41 -22.28
N ILE A 87 26.40 -0.26 -22.84
CA ILE A 87 27.20 0.97 -22.86
C ILE A 87 27.22 1.52 -24.27
N TYR A 88 26.76 2.73 -24.45
CA TYR A 88 26.77 3.42 -25.74
C TYR A 88 27.94 4.42 -25.76
N PRO A 89 29.08 4.04 -26.30
CA PRO A 89 30.26 4.91 -26.35
C PRO A 89 30.06 6.07 -27.33
N LYS A 90 30.83 7.13 -27.14
CA LYS A 90 31.06 8.08 -28.22
C LYS A 90 31.88 7.39 -29.32
N LEU A 91 31.43 7.47 -30.56
CA LEU A 91 31.99 6.66 -31.67
C LEU A 91 33.52 6.72 -31.77
N LEU A 92 34.11 7.90 -31.71
CA LEU A 92 35.55 8.09 -31.79
C LEU A 92 36.28 7.53 -30.56
N SER A 93 35.65 7.45 -29.40
CA SER A 93 36.27 6.92 -28.17
C SER A 93 36.45 5.41 -28.20
N ILE A 94 35.79 4.70 -29.12
CA ILE A 94 35.96 3.26 -29.31
C ILE A 94 37.38 2.97 -29.83
N TYR A 95 37.93 3.87 -30.63
CA TYR A 95 39.28 3.75 -31.22
C TYR A 95 40.37 4.33 -30.31
N ASN A 96 40.00 5.34 -29.48
CA ASN A 96 40.96 5.96 -28.57
C ASN A 96 40.56 5.62 -27.10
N TYR A 97 41.10 4.51 -26.61
CA TYR A 97 40.77 3.99 -25.29
C TYR A 97 41.22 4.86 -24.12
N ASN A 98 42.31 5.59 -24.28
CA ASN A 98 42.79 6.49 -23.20
C ASN A 98 41.79 7.62 -22.91
N LYS A 99 40.88 7.89 -23.84
CA LYS A 99 39.80 8.89 -23.72
C LYS A 99 38.41 8.24 -23.84
N PHE A 100 38.23 7.03 -23.29
CA PHE A 100 36.93 6.32 -23.35
C PHE A 100 35.83 7.16 -22.74
N GLN A 101 34.79 7.45 -23.49
CA GLN A 101 33.64 8.25 -23.11
C GLN A 101 32.34 7.58 -23.55
N THR A 102 31.29 7.78 -22.78
CA THR A 102 29.95 7.23 -23.06
C THR A 102 28.93 8.32 -23.32
N ASN A 103 28.00 8.07 -24.23
CA ASN A 103 26.81 8.90 -24.42
C ASN A 103 25.73 8.56 -23.40
N LYS A 104 25.52 7.25 -23.17
CA LYS A 104 24.54 6.72 -22.19
C LYS A 104 24.88 5.30 -21.80
N ILE A 105 24.34 4.86 -20.67
CA ILE A 105 24.30 3.46 -20.28
C ILE A 105 22.86 3.02 -20.02
N VAL A 106 22.58 1.74 -20.27
CA VAL A 106 21.27 1.13 -20.06
C VAL A 106 21.45 -0.19 -19.29
N LEU A 107 20.83 -0.29 -18.13
CA LEU A 107 20.72 -1.52 -17.37
C LEU A 107 19.45 -2.23 -17.82
N LYS A 108 19.60 -3.41 -18.45
CA LYS A 108 18.49 -4.15 -19.03
C LYS A 108 18.34 -5.53 -18.39
N ASN A 109 17.07 -5.92 -18.12
CA ASN A 109 16.71 -7.20 -17.49
C ASN A 109 17.47 -7.40 -16.18
N SER A 110 17.23 -6.54 -15.21
CA SER A 110 18.00 -6.44 -13.99
C SER A 110 17.17 -6.82 -12.77
N ASN A 111 17.83 -7.38 -11.76
CA ASN A 111 17.22 -7.60 -10.46
C ASN A 111 18.03 -6.84 -9.39
N MET A 112 17.34 -6.13 -8.50
CA MET A 112 17.95 -5.34 -7.47
C MET A 112 17.22 -5.53 -6.14
N ILE A 113 17.96 -5.65 -5.07
CA ILE A 113 17.43 -5.70 -3.71
C ILE A 113 17.85 -4.41 -3.01
N LEU A 114 16.87 -3.66 -2.50
CA LEU A 114 17.07 -2.44 -1.74
C LEU A 114 16.49 -2.56 -0.35
N ASN A 115 17.24 -2.13 0.66
CA ASN A 115 16.66 -1.85 1.96
C ASN A 115 15.94 -0.49 1.93
N THR A 116 14.95 -0.32 2.78
CA THR A 116 14.22 0.96 2.90
C THR A 116 15.13 2.15 3.17
N THR A 117 16.23 1.93 3.89
CA THR A 117 17.27 2.95 4.16
C THR A 117 17.99 3.42 2.90
N ASP A 118 18.16 2.54 1.92
CA ASP A 118 18.93 2.79 0.71
C ASP A 118 18.09 3.40 -0.42
N LEU A 119 16.76 3.35 -0.29
CA LEU A 119 15.83 3.87 -1.30
C LEU A 119 16.12 5.35 -1.63
N ARG A 120 16.32 6.18 -0.61
CA ARG A 120 16.61 7.61 -0.81
C ARG A 120 17.93 7.82 -1.55
N PHE A 121 18.97 7.05 -1.20
CA PHE A 121 20.25 7.09 -1.89
C PHE A 121 20.08 6.68 -3.35
N PHE A 122 19.46 5.53 -3.61
CA PHE A 122 19.25 4.99 -4.95
C PHE A 122 18.50 5.97 -5.87
N VAL A 123 17.34 6.47 -5.41
CA VAL A 123 16.54 7.41 -6.21
C VAL A 123 17.30 8.72 -6.47
N ASN A 124 18.00 9.24 -5.47
CA ASN A 124 18.87 10.42 -5.64
C ASN A 124 19.97 10.17 -6.68
N HIS A 125 20.62 8.99 -6.60
CA HIS A 125 21.71 8.62 -7.47
C HIS A 125 21.25 8.55 -8.94
N ILE A 126 20.16 7.84 -9.23
CA ILE A 126 19.67 7.69 -10.61
C ILE A 126 19.14 9.01 -11.22
N VAL A 127 18.47 9.84 -10.40
CA VAL A 127 17.85 11.09 -10.88
C VAL A 127 18.86 12.24 -11.00
N LYS A 128 19.81 12.36 -10.06
CA LYS A 128 20.81 13.44 -10.05
C LYS A 128 22.05 13.14 -10.85
N ASN A 129 22.19 11.93 -11.35
CA ASN A 129 23.36 11.59 -12.17
C ASN A 129 23.45 12.52 -13.39
N LYS A 130 24.62 13.16 -13.56
CA LYS A 130 24.87 14.08 -14.68
C LYS A 130 25.02 13.35 -16.03
N LYS A 131 25.33 12.07 -15.99
CA LYS A 131 25.48 11.22 -17.17
C LYS A 131 24.15 10.53 -17.50
N ASN A 132 23.91 10.27 -18.76
CA ASN A 132 22.69 9.62 -19.24
C ASN A 132 22.63 8.15 -18.77
N LEU A 133 21.65 7.86 -17.94
CA LEU A 133 21.39 6.55 -17.36
C LEU A 133 19.95 6.13 -17.67
N ALA A 134 19.77 4.88 -18.08
CA ALA A 134 18.44 4.27 -18.21
C ALA A 134 18.39 2.92 -17.50
N LEU A 135 17.23 2.65 -16.93
CA LEU A 135 16.81 1.33 -16.46
C LEU A 135 15.73 0.84 -17.42
N ASP A 136 15.87 -0.37 -17.93
CA ASP A 136 14.88 -0.99 -18.82
C ASP A 136 14.66 -2.43 -18.36
N ASP A 137 13.44 -2.69 -17.83
CA ASP A 137 13.06 -3.96 -17.25
C ASP A 137 13.87 -4.33 -15.99
N LEU A 138 13.77 -3.46 -14.98
CA LEU A 138 14.33 -3.70 -13.65
C LEU A 138 13.25 -4.25 -12.70
N ASN A 139 13.53 -5.39 -12.05
CA ASN A 139 12.75 -5.88 -10.92
C ASN A 139 13.41 -5.41 -9.62
N LEU A 140 12.65 -4.66 -8.83
CA LEU A 140 13.12 -4.07 -7.58
C LEU A 140 12.41 -4.71 -6.40
N PHE A 141 13.19 -5.33 -5.50
CA PHE A 141 12.72 -5.93 -4.27
C PHE A 141 13.07 -5.02 -3.09
N ILE A 142 12.07 -4.36 -2.54
CA ILE A 142 12.24 -3.49 -1.38
C ILE A 142 12.05 -4.34 -0.11
N LYS A 143 13.06 -4.33 0.74
CA LYS A 143 13.09 -5.06 2.01
C LYS A 143 13.27 -4.09 3.18
N ASN A 144 12.79 -4.50 4.34
CA ASN A 144 13.19 -3.93 5.62
C ASN A 144 13.89 -5.04 6.39
N ASP A 145 15.22 -4.96 6.47
CA ASP A 145 16.07 -6.05 6.93
C ASP A 145 15.78 -7.36 6.17
N ASN A 146 15.30 -8.41 6.81
CA ASN A 146 14.98 -9.69 6.17
C ASN A 146 13.53 -9.79 5.66
N MET A 147 12.68 -8.79 5.91
CA MET A 147 11.27 -8.82 5.48
C MET A 147 11.08 -8.14 4.13
N SER A 148 10.51 -8.88 3.16
CA SER A 148 10.07 -8.29 1.89
C SER A 148 8.85 -7.40 2.12
N ILE A 149 8.97 -6.12 1.77
CA ILE A 149 7.88 -5.14 1.88
C ILE A 149 7.07 -5.11 0.59
N ILE A 150 7.76 -4.89 -0.54
CA ILE A 150 7.13 -4.70 -1.83
C ILE A 150 8.05 -5.13 -2.96
N LYS A 151 7.43 -5.65 -4.03
CA LYS A 151 8.10 -5.96 -5.30
C LYS A 151 7.56 -5.01 -6.36
N LEU A 152 8.46 -4.31 -7.05
CA LEU A 152 8.15 -3.52 -8.23
C LEU A 152 8.74 -4.24 -9.44
N GLU A 153 7.95 -4.44 -10.49
CA GLU A 153 8.32 -5.26 -11.64
C GLU A 153 8.40 -4.41 -12.90
N ASN A 154 9.28 -4.82 -13.83
CA ASN A 154 9.44 -4.23 -15.16
C ASN A 154 9.62 -2.70 -15.11
N ILE A 155 10.42 -2.22 -14.16
CA ILE A 155 10.66 -0.79 -13.98
C ILE A 155 11.43 -0.24 -15.18
N LYS A 156 10.92 0.86 -15.73
CA LYS A 156 11.58 1.69 -16.74
C LYS A 156 11.83 3.08 -16.17
N PHE A 157 13.02 3.58 -16.39
CA PHE A 157 13.43 4.91 -15.96
C PHE A 157 14.47 5.50 -16.92
N TYR A 158 14.38 6.81 -17.15
CA TYR A 158 15.34 7.57 -17.93
C TYR A 158 15.63 8.89 -17.21
N ASN A 159 16.91 9.23 -17.00
CA ASN A 159 17.28 10.54 -16.49
C ASN A 159 17.52 11.57 -17.60
N TYR A 160 17.21 11.24 -18.84
CA TYR A 160 17.38 12.06 -20.04
C TYR A 160 16.18 11.92 -21.00
N GLY A 161 16.12 12.79 -22.02
CA GLY A 161 15.09 12.75 -23.06
C GLY A 161 13.70 13.22 -22.60
N TYR A 162 12.68 12.93 -23.40
CA TYR A 162 11.29 13.35 -23.19
C TYR A 162 10.70 12.76 -21.89
N ASN A 163 10.97 11.49 -21.62
CA ASN A 163 10.50 10.80 -20.43
C ASN A 163 11.43 10.96 -19.21
N LYS A 164 12.22 12.03 -19.19
CA LYS A 164 13.12 12.32 -18.09
C LYS A 164 12.41 12.33 -16.75
N ASN A 165 12.97 11.57 -15.80
CA ASN A 165 12.48 11.44 -14.42
C ASN A 165 11.07 10.83 -14.30
N LEU A 166 10.63 10.09 -15.33
CA LEU A 166 9.45 9.24 -15.27
C LEU A 166 9.88 7.81 -14.93
N ILE A 167 9.37 7.28 -13.85
CA ILE A 167 9.47 5.86 -13.48
C ILE A 167 8.14 5.21 -13.84
N SER A 168 8.15 4.14 -14.60
CA SER A 168 6.98 3.31 -14.87
C SER A 168 7.28 1.84 -14.61
N GLY A 169 6.28 1.05 -14.29
CA GLY A 169 6.44 -0.38 -13.99
C GLY A 169 5.13 -1.00 -13.52
N HIS A 170 5.23 -2.12 -12.80
CA HIS A 170 4.08 -2.80 -12.21
C HIS A 170 4.26 -2.93 -10.70
N ILE A 171 3.17 -2.77 -9.97
CA ILE A 171 3.04 -2.95 -8.53
C ILE A 171 1.77 -3.76 -8.24
N PHE A 172 1.88 -4.90 -7.58
CA PHE A 172 0.76 -5.83 -7.36
C PHE A 172 0.00 -6.24 -8.65
N GLY A 173 0.74 -6.35 -9.77
CA GLY A 173 0.17 -6.65 -11.09
C GLY A 173 -0.41 -5.45 -11.85
N GLU A 174 -0.57 -4.30 -11.21
CA GLU A 174 -1.13 -3.09 -11.81
C GLU A 174 -0.03 -2.15 -12.32
N LYS A 175 -0.24 -1.55 -13.50
CA LYS A 175 0.71 -0.62 -14.10
C LYS A 175 0.68 0.73 -13.39
N PHE A 176 1.88 1.22 -13.01
CA PHE A 176 2.03 2.53 -12.39
C PHE A 176 2.98 3.44 -13.18
N GLU A 177 2.81 4.74 -12.95
CA GLU A 177 3.73 5.79 -13.38
C GLU A 177 3.98 6.75 -12.22
N THR A 178 5.25 7.11 -12.03
CA THR A 178 5.67 8.11 -11.04
C THR A 178 6.56 9.14 -11.71
N LYS A 179 6.15 10.39 -11.67
CA LYS A 179 6.95 11.51 -12.17
C LYS A 179 7.62 12.23 -11.01
N ILE A 180 8.95 12.28 -11.05
CA ILE A 180 9.77 12.98 -10.07
C ILE A 180 10.05 14.39 -10.61
N LYS A 181 9.60 15.44 -9.90
CA LYS A 181 9.93 16.81 -10.28
C LYS A 181 11.38 17.14 -9.89
N LYS A 182 11.96 18.15 -10.59
CA LYS A 182 13.31 18.66 -10.27
C LYS A 182 13.42 18.91 -8.77
N ASP A 183 14.56 18.54 -8.19
CA ASP A 183 14.93 18.74 -6.77
C ASP A 183 14.15 17.90 -5.76
N PHE A 184 13.45 16.83 -6.19
CA PHE A 184 12.67 15.96 -5.28
C PHE A 184 11.65 16.70 -4.40
N LYS A 185 11.15 17.85 -4.85
CA LYS A 185 10.15 18.61 -4.10
C LYS A 185 8.78 17.97 -4.18
N SER A 186 8.49 17.23 -5.24
CA SER A 186 7.23 16.50 -5.34
C SER A 186 7.32 15.25 -6.19
N LEU A 187 6.47 14.28 -5.85
CA LEU A 187 6.22 13.05 -6.59
C LEU A 187 4.77 13.04 -7.02
N ASN A 188 4.51 12.70 -8.29
CA ASN A 188 3.16 12.37 -8.73
C ASN A 188 3.13 10.88 -9.07
N PHE A 189 2.29 10.13 -8.37
CA PHE A 189 2.09 8.69 -8.57
C PHE A 189 0.73 8.44 -9.19
N LYS A 190 0.68 7.61 -10.22
CA LYS A 190 -0.57 7.19 -10.88
C LYS A 190 -0.60 5.69 -11.03
N LEU A 191 -1.71 5.07 -10.65
CA LEU A 191 -2.01 3.67 -10.97
C LEU A 191 -2.99 3.68 -12.15
N LEU A 192 -2.53 3.26 -13.34
CA LEU A 192 -3.18 3.66 -14.60
C LEU A 192 -4.61 3.14 -14.77
N ASN A 193 -4.91 1.92 -14.34
CA ASN A 193 -6.23 1.32 -14.56
C ASN A 193 -7.19 1.43 -13.36
N SER A 194 -6.73 1.98 -12.24
CA SER A 194 -7.49 1.99 -10.98
C SER A 194 -8.14 3.33 -10.65
N GLY A 195 -7.84 4.39 -11.42
CA GLY A 195 -8.27 5.76 -11.10
C GLY A 195 -7.59 6.36 -9.86
N ILE A 196 -6.51 5.73 -9.37
CA ILE A 196 -5.72 6.23 -8.24
C ILE A 196 -4.66 7.20 -8.76
N ASN A 197 -4.71 8.42 -8.23
CA ASN A 197 -3.69 9.44 -8.45
C ASN A 197 -3.29 10.03 -7.09
N ALA A 198 -2.01 10.09 -6.82
CA ALA A 198 -1.46 10.61 -5.58
C ALA A 198 -0.34 11.60 -5.84
N ASP A 199 -0.38 12.72 -5.13
CA ASP A 199 0.66 13.74 -5.12
C ASP A 199 1.29 13.80 -3.74
N ILE A 200 2.61 13.80 -3.70
CA ILE A 200 3.40 13.95 -2.48
C ILE A 200 4.27 15.19 -2.65
N ASP A 201 4.07 16.18 -1.80
CA ASP A 201 4.89 17.39 -1.74
C ASP A 201 5.78 17.34 -0.49
N PHE A 202 7.08 17.43 -0.69
CA PHE A 202 8.06 17.41 0.38
C PHE A 202 8.40 18.85 0.83
N GLY A 203 8.27 19.10 2.13
CA GLY A 203 8.62 20.36 2.76
C GLY A 203 10.15 20.51 2.94
N LYS A 204 10.59 21.74 3.12
CA LYS A 204 11.96 22.03 3.53
C LYS A 204 12.09 21.83 5.03
N ASN A 205 13.02 21.00 5.47
CA ASN A 205 13.36 20.87 6.88
C ASN A 205 14.83 21.21 7.15
N LYS A 206 15.09 21.82 8.30
CA LYS A 206 16.44 22.13 8.78
C LYS A 206 17.14 20.91 9.42
N LYS A 207 16.37 19.93 9.92
CA LYS A 207 16.91 18.68 10.50
C LYS A 207 17.18 17.67 9.39
N LYS A 208 18.41 17.16 9.31
CA LYS A 208 18.88 16.27 8.23
C LYS A 208 18.08 14.96 8.09
N ASP A 209 17.53 14.44 9.19
CA ASP A 209 16.94 13.09 9.26
C ASP A 209 15.40 13.08 9.31
N LEU A 210 14.76 14.24 9.28
CA LEU A 210 13.30 14.35 9.29
C LEU A 210 12.78 14.76 7.91
N ILE A 211 11.92 13.93 7.32
CA ILE A 211 11.21 14.23 6.07
C ILE A 211 9.81 14.68 6.44
N ILE A 212 9.44 15.89 6.05
CA ILE A 212 8.09 16.41 6.22
C ILE A 212 7.42 16.55 4.85
N GLY A 213 6.12 16.42 4.80
CA GLY A 213 5.41 16.60 3.54
C GLY A 213 3.90 16.55 3.65
N THR A 214 3.28 16.73 2.51
CA THR A 214 1.83 16.61 2.33
C THR A 214 1.54 15.54 1.28
N PHE A 215 0.65 14.63 1.61
CA PHE A 215 0.11 13.62 0.70
C PHE A 215 -1.31 14.02 0.30
N GLN A 216 -1.60 13.97 -0.98
CA GLN A 216 -2.95 14.15 -1.53
C GLN A 216 -3.23 13.03 -2.52
N SER A 217 -4.39 12.39 -2.41
CA SER A 217 -4.79 11.35 -3.36
C SER A 217 -6.25 11.48 -3.75
N LYS A 218 -6.51 11.19 -5.03
CA LYS A 218 -7.84 10.90 -5.54
C LYS A 218 -7.91 9.40 -5.82
N ILE A 219 -8.90 8.74 -5.24
CA ILE A 219 -9.16 7.31 -5.42
C ILE A 219 -10.61 7.21 -5.90
N LEU A 220 -10.81 7.07 -7.21
CA LEU A 220 -12.14 7.18 -7.82
C LEU A 220 -12.84 8.49 -7.41
N ASN A 221 -13.98 8.40 -6.71
CA ASN A 221 -14.76 9.54 -6.23
C ASN A 221 -14.40 9.97 -4.80
N SER A 222 -13.29 9.48 -4.27
CA SER A 222 -12.84 9.80 -2.91
C SER A 222 -11.59 10.67 -2.93
N LYS A 223 -11.45 11.52 -1.93
CA LYS A 223 -10.27 12.37 -1.72
C LYS A 223 -9.66 12.05 -0.36
N LEU A 224 -8.34 11.85 -0.33
CA LEU A 224 -7.53 11.71 0.87
C LEU A 224 -6.46 12.78 0.87
N LYS A 225 -6.30 13.48 1.99
CA LYS A 225 -5.19 14.41 2.21
C LYS A 225 -4.70 14.27 3.63
N PHE A 226 -3.38 14.35 3.84
CA PHE A 226 -2.77 14.44 5.17
C PHE A 226 -1.39 15.10 5.08
N ASN A 227 -0.97 15.67 6.19
CA ASN A 227 0.41 16.05 6.43
C ASN A 227 1.12 14.90 7.12
N PHE A 228 2.40 14.76 6.87
CA PHE A 228 3.21 13.75 7.53
C PHE A 228 4.59 14.27 7.90
N ASP A 229 5.15 13.69 8.92
CA ASP A 229 6.58 13.68 9.18
C ASP A 229 7.09 12.25 9.29
N TYR A 230 8.27 12.01 8.80
CA TYR A 230 8.92 10.71 8.81
C TYR A 230 10.38 10.87 9.22
N ASP A 231 10.74 10.20 10.28
CA ASP A 231 12.12 9.89 10.58
C ASP A 231 12.43 8.45 10.16
N THR A 232 13.63 7.96 10.35
CA THR A 232 14.02 6.61 9.92
C THR A 232 13.25 5.47 10.63
N LYS A 233 12.47 5.75 11.67
CA LYS A 233 11.78 4.77 12.52
C LYS A 233 10.27 4.95 12.52
N GLU A 234 9.79 6.18 12.51
CA GLU A 234 8.40 6.52 12.74
C GLU A 234 7.85 7.44 11.66
N LEU A 235 6.62 7.17 11.23
CA LEU A 235 5.82 7.99 10.33
C LEU A 235 4.62 8.55 11.11
N ASN A 236 4.56 9.84 11.30
CA ASN A 236 3.42 10.53 11.90
C ASN A 236 2.52 11.11 10.82
N ILE A 237 1.21 10.88 10.94
CA ILE A 237 0.16 11.40 10.05
C ILE A 237 -0.73 12.32 10.86
N PHE A 238 -0.92 13.54 10.39
CA PHE A 238 -1.71 14.57 11.05
C PHE A 238 -2.43 15.47 10.04
N ASP A 239 -3.35 16.31 10.51
CA ASP A 239 -4.17 17.20 9.68
C ASP A 239 -4.78 16.48 8.47
N SER A 240 -5.22 15.23 8.73
CA SER A 240 -5.74 14.40 7.65
C SER A 240 -7.24 14.58 7.48
N TYR A 241 -7.69 14.44 6.25
CA TYR A 241 -9.10 14.18 5.99
C TYR A 241 -9.26 13.18 4.84
N PHE A 242 -10.27 12.35 4.99
CA PHE A 242 -10.81 11.51 3.93
C PHE A 242 -12.25 11.92 3.64
N ARG A 243 -12.61 12.00 2.37
CA ARG A 243 -13.97 12.33 1.93
C ARG A 243 -14.39 11.51 0.72
N SER A 244 -15.50 10.80 0.88
CA SER A 244 -16.21 10.11 -0.20
C SER A 244 -17.70 10.39 -0.11
N LYS A 245 -18.52 9.84 -1.03
CA LYS A 245 -19.97 9.94 -0.97
C LYS A 245 -20.58 9.32 0.29
N ASN A 246 -19.96 8.29 0.86
CA ASN A 246 -20.52 7.48 1.91
C ASN A 246 -19.75 7.54 3.24
N LEU A 247 -18.57 8.16 3.25
CA LEU A 247 -17.70 8.20 4.43
C LEU A 247 -16.85 9.46 4.40
N SER A 248 -16.84 10.18 5.53
CA SER A 248 -15.84 11.22 5.76
C SER A 248 -15.28 11.11 7.17
N PHE A 249 -13.97 11.27 7.30
CA PHE A 249 -13.27 11.23 8.58
C PHE A 249 -11.97 12.04 8.57
N ASN A 250 -11.55 12.44 9.74
CA ASN A 250 -10.19 12.90 10.01
C ASN A 250 -9.42 11.79 10.74
N ASN A 251 -8.13 11.72 10.49
CA ASN A 251 -7.24 10.74 11.09
C ASN A 251 -6.00 11.40 11.68
N LYS A 252 -5.56 10.91 12.83
CA LYS A 252 -4.23 11.15 13.38
C LYS A 252 -3.61 9.79 13.70
N SER A 253 -2.42 9.52 13.16
CA SER A 253 -1.77 8.22 13.30
C SER A 253 -0.28 8.39 13.51
N SER A 254 0.28 7.48 14.28
CA SER A 254 1.70 7.22 14.41
C SER A 254 1.97 5.79 13.96
N VAL A 255 2.90 5.60 13.05
CA VAL A 255 3.26 4.30 12.48
C VAL A 255 4.74 4.05 12.73
N ILE A 256 5.05 3.12 13.62
CA ILE A 256 6.41 2.66 13.89
C ILE A 256 6.75 1.58 12.87
N LEU A 257 7.83 1.80 12.12
CA LEU A 257 8.29 0.88 11.08
C LEU A 257 9.37 -0.07 11.56
N LYS A 258 10.11 0.32 12.59
CA LYS A 258 11.23 -0.44 13.16
C LYS A 258 11.16 -0.47 14.68
N PRO A 259 11.53 -1.59 15.37
CA PRO A 259 11.95 -2.89 14.80
C PRO A 259 10.79 -3.74 14.29
N PHE A 260 9.54 -3.44 14.68
CA PHE A 260 8.32 -4.15 14.25
C PHE A 260 7.29 -3.14 13.79
N PHE A 261 6.50 -3.51 12.79
CA PHE A 261 5.39 -2.68 12.35
C PHE A 261 4.33 -2.57 13.47
N TYR A 262 4.08 -1.33 13.87
CA TYR A 262 3.05 -1.01 14.84
C TYR A 262 2.40 0.32 14.47
N SER A 263 1.06 0.38 14.48
CA SER A 263 0.33 1.62 14.24
C SER A 263 -0.60 1.98 15.39
N ASN A 264 -0.64 3.25 15.72
CA ASN A 264 -1.60 3.83 16.66
C ASN A 264 -2.39 4.91 15.93
N SER A 265 -3.71 4.71 15.78
CA SER A 265 -4.53 5.56 14.93
C SER A 265 -5.82 5.99 15.61
N LYS A 266 -6.16 7.27 15.47
CA LYS A 266 -7.42 7.84 15.95
C LYS A 266 -8.19 8.41 14.77
N PHE A 267 -9.39 7.86 14.53
CA PHE A 267 -10.30 8.26 13.48
C PHE A 267 -11.49 9.00 14.08
N ASN A 268 -11.78 10.19 13.58
CA ASN A 268 -12.97 10.94 13.93
C ASN A 268 -13.89 10.96 12.70
N ILE A 269 -14.90 10.11 12.69
CA ILE A 269 -15.86 10.00 11.59
C ILE A 269 -16.88 11.14 11.68
N GLN A 270 -17.06 11.85 10.59
CA GLN A 270 -18.01 12.98 10.46
C GLN A 270 -19.28 12.55 9.74
N GLU A 271 -19.16 11.69 8.74
CA GLU A 271 -20.27 11.17 7.97
C GLU A 271 -20.03 9.69 7.68
N PHE A 272 -21.08 8.89 7.88
CA PHE A 272 -21.04 7.46 7.67
C PHE A 272 -22.35 6.96 7.09
N ASN A 273 -22.28 6.24 5.97
CA ASN A 273 -23.41 5.56 5.37
C ASN A 273 -23.12 4.05 5.35
N PHE A 274 -24.00 3.27 5.98
CA PHE A 274 -23.88 1.80 6.07
C PHE A 274 -23.76 1.09 4.71
N LYS A 275 -24.11 1.75 3.60
CA LYS A 275 -23.92 1.18 2.27
C LYS A 275 -22.46 0.84 1.95
N ILE A 276 -21.49 1.51 2.58
CA ILE A 276 -20.06 1.22 2.37
C ILE A 276 -19.69 -0.19 2.84
N ILE A 277 -20.34 -0.67 3.91
CA ILE A 277 -20.05 -1.99 4.48
C ILE A 277 -20.51 -3.12 3.55
N LYS A 278 -21.51 -2.86 2.67
CA LYS A 278 -22.04 -3.88 1.76
C LYS A 278 -21.00 -4.47 0.81
N ASN A 279 -19.95 -3.71 0.53
CA ASN A 279 -18.89 -4.10 -0.42
C ASN A 279 -17.67 -4.73 0.27
N VAL A 280 -17.70 -4.90 1.60
CA VAL A 280 -16.59 -5.52 2.36
C VAL A 280 -16.73 -7.04 2.28
N ASP A 281 -15.81 -7.68 1.61
CA ASP A 281 -15.70 -9.13 1.56
C ASP A 281 -14.80 -9.63 2.71
N LEU A 282 -15.46 -10.03 3.81
CA LEU A 282 -14.77 -10.53 5.00
C LEU A 282 -13.95 -11.79 4.71
N LYS A 283 -14.41 -12.66 3.79
CA LYS A 283 -13.69 -13.88 3.45
C LYS A 283 -12.35 -13.57 2.82
N LYS A 284 -12.29 -12.66 1.83
CA LYS A 284 -11.04 -12.20 1.22
C LYS A 284 -10.08 -11.56 2.22
N ILE A 285 -10.61 -10.80 3.19
CA ILE A 285 -9.78 -10.21 4.25
C ILE A 285 -9.16 -11.32 5.10
N LEU A 286 -9.94 -12.31 5.51
CA LEU A 286 -9.47 -13.41 6.36
C LEU A 286 -8.51 -14.36 5.63
N GLU A 287 -8.59 -14.47 4.31
CA GLU A 287 -7.63 -15.23 3.48
C GLU A 287 -6.22 -14.61 3.50
N ALA A 288 -6.09 -13.32 3.76
CA ALA A 288 -4.79 -12.63 3.83
C ALA A 288 -4.03 -12.88 5.16
N LYS A 289 -3.97 -14.12 5.64
CA LYS A 289 -3.40 -14.50 6.96
C LYS A 289 -1.95 -14.05 7.15
N SER A 290 -1.13 -14.12 6.10
CA SER A 290 0.28 -13.68 6.15
C SER A 290 0.43 -12.18 6.42
N PHE A 291 -0.51 -11.38 5.93
CA PHE A 291 -0.58 -9.94 6.17
C PHE A 291 -1.15 -9.63 7.55
N ILE A 292 -2.27 -10.27 7.92
CA ILE A 292 -2.93 -10.11 9.22
C ILE A 292 -1.97 -10.42 10.38
N LYS A 293 -1.15 -11.47 10.27
CA LYS A 293 -0.14 -11.83 11.28
C LYS A 293 0.90 -10.74 11.53
N LYS A 294 1.16 -9.90 10.54
CA LYS A 294 2.18 -8.83 10.62
C LYS A 294 1.63 -7.50 11.13
N ILE A 295 0.32 -7.34 11.18
CA ILE A 295 -0.31 -6.09 11.63
C ILE A 295 -0.41 -6.08 13.15
N ASN A 296 0.28 -5.12 13.77
CA ASN A 296 0.06 -4.75 15.16
C ASN A 296 -0.47 -3.33 15.18
N SER A 297 -1.62 -3.11 15.80
CA SER A 297 -2.22 -1.78 15.80
C SER A 297 -3.14 -1.54 16.99
N LYS A 298 -3.21 -0.27 17.41
CA LYS A 298 -4.27 0.27 18.27
C LYS A 298 -5.05 1.31 17.49
N ASN A 299 -6.35 1.10 17.38
CA ASN A 299 -7.23 1.98 16.63
C ASN A 299 -8.38 2.46 17.51
N GLU A 300 -8.59 3.76 17.53
CA GLU A 300 -9.77 4.38 18.15
C GLU A 300 -10.60 5.06 17.07
N ILE A 301 -11.87 4.66 16.96
CA ILE A 301 -12.81 5.18 15.98
C ILE A 301 -13.94 5.88 16.73
N ASN A 302 -14.06 7.18 16.55
CA ASN A 302 -15.06 8.03 17.15
C ASN A 302 -16.04 8.52 16.09
N PHE A 303 -17.32 8.45 16.38
CA PHE A 303 -18.38 9.02 15.56
C PHE A 303 -19.38 9.76 16.45
N LYS A 304 -19.79 10.95 16.02
CA LYS A 304 -20.87 11.72 16.63
C LYS A 304 -21.81 12.20 15.52
N SER A 305 -23.05 11.80 15.61
CA SER A 305 -24.10 12.17 14.66
C SER A 305 -24.38 13.68 14.72
N LYS A 306 -24.61 14.30 13.56
CA LYS A 306 -25.08 15.70 13.51
C LYS A 306 -26.51 15.78 14.05
N LYS A 307 -26.88 16.90 14.67
CA LYS A 307 -28.16 17.12 15.39
C LYS A 307 -29.41 16.79 14.55
N PHE A 308 -29.34 16.93 13.23
CA PHE A 308 -30.45 16.67 12.30
C PHE A 308 -30.21 15.48 11.36
N SER A 309 -29.29 14.58 11.70
CA SER A 309 -29.02 13.42 10.88
C SER A 309 -30.07 12.33 11.12
N ARG A 310 -30.37 11.55 10.08
CA ARG A 310 -31.22 10.35 10.18
C ARG A 310 -30.46 9.11 10.69
N ASN A 311 -29.31 9.30 11.31
CA ASN A 311 -28.52 8.19 11.84
C ASN A 311 -29.15 7.66 13.12
N LEU A 312 -29.36 6.35 13.20
CA LEU A 312 -29.87 5.68 14.39
C LEU A 312 -28.87 5.81 15.57
N VAL A 313 -27.57 5.69 15.27
CA VAL A 313 -26.51 5.81 16.26
C VAL A 313 -26.14 7.28 16.45
N ASN A 314 -26.20 7.76 17.68
CA ASN A 314 -25.88 9.14 18.03
C ASN A 314 -24.39 9.33 18.29
N VAL A 315 -23.80 8.44 19.09
CA VAL A 315 -22.36 8.43 19.41
C VAL A 315 -21.85 7.01 19.27
N LEU A 316 -20.67 6.84 18.72
CA LEU A 316 -19.94 5.58 18.68
C LEU A 316 -18.48 5.84 19.07
N ASN A 317 -17.98 5.05 20.00
CA ASN A 317 -16.55 4.88 20.26
C ASN A 317 -16.21 3.40 20.09
N LEU A 318 -15.30 3.08 19.19
CA LEU A 318 -14.84 1.72 18.92
C LEU A 318 -13.33 1.70 19.05
N LYS A 319 -12.82 0.93 20.02
CA LYS A 319 -11.40 0.63 20.19
C LYS A 319 -11.13 -0.75 19.68
N ILE A 320 -10.09 -0.88 18.86
CA ILE A 320 -9.64 -2.14 18.26
C ILE A 320 -8.14 -2.25 18.46
N ASP A 321 -7.70 -3.28 19.16
CA ASP A 321 -6.30 -3.62 19.34
C ASP A 321 -6.02 -4.92 18.62
N THR A 322 -5.06 -4.90 17.68
CA THR A 322 -4.63 -6.09 16.95
C THR A 322 -3.17 -6.39 17.24
N ALA A 323 -2.87 -7.65 17.50
CA ALA A 323 -1.51 -8.12 17.68
C ALA A 323 -1.38 -9.57 17.22
N TYR A 324 -0.45 -9.85 16.29
CA TYR A 324 -0.15 -11.20 15.80
C TYR A 324 -1.39 -11.99 15.36
N GLY A 325 -2.34 -11.31 14.70
CA GLY A 325 -3.59 -11.91 14.22
C GLY A 325 -4.70 -12.04 15.26
N ARG A 326 -4.45 -11.71 16.52
CA ARG A 326 -5.49 -11.59 17.53
C ARG A 326 -6.03 -10.18 17.57
N MET A 327 -7.34 -10.02 17.62
CA MET A 327 -8.03 -8.74 17.71
C MET A 327 -8.88 -8.69 18.96
N ASN A 328 -8.67 -7.67 19.78
CA ASN A 328 -9.55 -7.31 20.88
C ASN A 328 -10.34 -6.06 20.50
N TYR A 329 -11.59 -5.96 20.94
CA TYR A 329 -12.38 -4.76 20.69
C TYR A 329 -13.23 -4.37 21.89
N VAL A 330 -13.43 -3.07 22.02
CA VAL A 330 -14.42 -2.47 22.92
C VAL A 330 -15.23 -1.47 22.10
N LYS A 331 -16.54 -1.69 22.03
CA LYS A 331 -17.49 -0.87 21.29
C LYS A 331 -18.50 -0.26 22.24
N LYS A 332 -18.55 1.07 22.28
CA LYS A 332 -19.54 1.83 23.07
C LYS A 332 -20.34 2.69 22.11
N PHE A 333 -21.66 2.65 22.19
CA PHE A 333 -22.49 3.50 21.36
C PHE A 333 -23.80 3.85 22.03
N SER A 334 -24.42 4.93 21.59
CA SER A 334 -25.74 5.35 22.08
C SER A 334 -26.76 5.44 20.95
N ILE A 335 -27.99 5.03 21.27
CA ILE A 335 -29.16 5.14 20.41
C ILE A 335 -30.26 5.81 21.22
N SER A 336 -30.70 7.02 20.85
CA SER A 336 -31.74 7.78 21.55
C SER A 336 -31.59 7.75 23.07
N ASP A 337 -30.40 8.11 23.55
CA ASP A 337 -29.99 8.16 24.96
C ASP A 337 -29.85 6.79 25.66
N ASN A 338 -30.07 5.69 24.95
CA ASN A 338 -29.78 4.35 25.49
C ASN A 338 -28.31 3.99 25.22
N TYR A 339 -27.69 3.37 26.22
CA TYR A 339 -26.27 3.02 26.19
C TYR A 339 -26.06 1.55 25.89
N PHE A 340 -25.13 1.30 24.95
CA PHE A 340 -24.73 -0.03 24.50
C PHE A 340 -23.23 -0.15 24.63
N GLU A 341 -22.75 -1.19 25.27
CA GLU A 341 -21.36 -1.55 25.36
C GLU A 341 -21.18 -3.01 24.98
N CYS A 342 -20.23 -3.30 24.07
CA CYS A 342 -19.83 -4.65 23.74
C CYS A 342 -18.31 -4.73 23.71
N GLN A 343 -17.77 -5.77 24.32
CA GLN A 343 -16.34 -6.08 24.27
C GLN A 343 -16.13 -7.53 23.88
N GLY A 344 -14.97 -7.84 23.36
CA GLY A 344 -14.64 -9.19 22.99
C GLY A 344 -13.34 -9.31 22.24
N ASN A 345 -13.13 -10.52 21.72
CA ASN A 345 -11.91 -10.83 20.98
C ASN A 345 -12.18 -11.85 19.87
N VAL A 346 -11.24 -11.93 18.94
CA VAL A 346 -11.23 -12.95 17.88
C VAL A 346 -9.78 -13.27 17.50
N ASN A 347 -9.49 -14.54 17.23
CA ASN A 347 -8.27 -14.95 16.57
C ASN A 347 -8.55 -15.06 15.05
N LEU A 348 -8.02 -14.11 14.28
CA LEU A 348 -8.23 -14.01 12.83
C LEU A 348 -7.43 -15.06 12.04
N LEU A 349 -6.50 -15.78 12.68
CA LEU A 349 -5.67 -16.81 12.05
C LEU A 349 -6.31 -18.19 12.09
N ASP A 350 -7.34 -18.38 12.90
CA ASP A 350 -8.07 -19.64 12.98
C ASP A 350 -8.71 -19.96 11.62
N GLU A 351 -8.96 -21.23 11.36
CA GLU A 351 -9.68 -21.67 10.16
C GLU A 351 -11.12 -21.17 10.19
N TYR A 352 -11.74 -21.22 11.37
CA TYR A 352 -13.11 -20.73 11.65
C TYR A 352 -13.07 -19.68 12.75
N PRO A 353 -12.77 -18.40 12.44
CA PRO A 353 -12.63 -17.38 13.46
C PRO A 353 -13.92 -17.18 14.28
N LEU A 354 -13.80 -17.33 15.60
CA LEU A 354 -14.87 -17.13 16.54
C LEU A 354 -14.72 -15.76 17.19
N LEU A 355 -15.67 -14.86 16.93
CA LEU A 355 -15.78 -13.58 17.59
C LEU A 355 -16.49 -13.78 18.93
N PHE A 356 -15.76 -13.72 20.03
CA PHE A 356 -16.34 -13.70 21.37
C PHE A 356 -16.90 -12.30 21.65
N PHE A 357 -18.04 -12.28 22.34
CA PHE A 357 -18.68 -11.03 22.73
C PHE A 357 -19.27 -11.09 24.13
N ASP A 358 -19.19 -9.97 24.82
CA ASP A 358 -19.87 -9.68 26.06
C ASP A 358 -20.50 -8.29 25.93
N CYS A 359 -21.80 -8.24 25.81
CA CYS A 359 -22.56 -7.04 25.50
C CYS A 359 -23.48 -6.65 26.68
N PHE A 360 -23.55 -5.36 26.91
CA PHE A 360 -24.35 -4.76 27.94
C PHE A 360 -25.19 -3.62 27.37
N ILE A 361 -26.49 -3.65 27.64
CA ILE A 361 -27.46 -2.63 27.23
C ILE A 361 -28.13 -2.04 28.44
N ILE A 362 -28.10 -0.73 28.58
CA ILE A 362 -28.82 0.01 29.60
C ILE A 362 -29.79 1.00 28.95
N SER A 363 -31.03 0.98 29.41
CA SER A 363 -32.03 1.95 29.03
C SER A 363 -32.84 2.33 30.26
N ASP A 364 -32.95 3.60 30.53
CA ASP A 364 -33.78 4.10 31.63
C ASP A 364 -35.29 4.01 31.31
N ASP A 365 -35.62 3.90 30.03
CA ASP A 365 -36.98 3.80 29.51
C ASP A 365 -37.06 2.77 28.38
N LYS A 366 -37.51 1.54 28.72
CA LYS A 366 -37.75 0.45 27.74
C LYS A 366 -38.68 0.89 26.60
N LYS A 367 -39.72 1.69 26.91
CA LYS A 367 -40.67 2.17 25.90
C LYS A 367 -40.03 3.11 24.90
N LYS A 368 -39.16 4.02 25.36
CA LYS A 368 -38.38 4.92 24.50
C LYS A 368 -37.40 4.14 23.60
N LEU A 369 -36.72 3.12 24.16
CA LEU A 369 -35.85 2.23 23.41
C LEU A 369 -36.61 1.51 22.28
N LEU A 370 -37.74 0.87 22.61
CA LEU A 370 -38.56 0.14 21.63
C LEU A 370 -39.14 1.06 20.55
N LYS A 371 -39.55 2.27 20.91
CA LYS A 371 -40.04 3.31 19.98
C LYS A 371 -38.97 3.68 18.94
N THR A 372 -37.69 3.65 19.29
CA THR A 372 -36.58 3.90 18.38
C THR A 372 -36.52 2.87 17.24
N PHE A 373 -36.99 1.65 17.52
CA PHE A 373 -37.12 0.58 16.51
C PHE A 373 -38.51 0.52 15.88
N PHE A 374 -39.35 1.56 16.07
CA PHE A 374 -40.75 1.63 15.59
C PHE A 374 -41.63 0.55 16.14
N ILE A 375 -41.38 0.12 17.39
CA ILE A 375 -42.18 -0.85 18.11
C ILE A 375 -43.06 -0.10 19.14
N LYS A 376 -44.40 -0.26 19.01
CA LYS A 376 -45.38 0.25 19.96
C LYS A 376 -45.57 -0.78 21.07
N THR A 377 -45.50 -0.36 22.31
CA THR A 377 -45.70 -1.22 23.49
C THR A 377 -46.63 -0.52 24.46
N LYS A 378 -47.49 -1.33 25.16
CA LYS A 378 -48.36 -0.87 26.25
C LYS A 378 -47.69 -0.96 27.63
N THR A 379 -46.42 -1.47 27.70
CA THR A 379 -45.72 -1.66 28.97
C THR A 379 -45.43 -0.34 29.67
N LYS A 380 -45.50 -0.35 31.02
CA LYS A 380 -45.10 0.78 31.88
C LYS A 380 -43.59 1.05 31.70
N ASN A 381 -43.18 2.32 31.85
CA ASN A 381 -41.76 2.69 31.84
C ASN A 381 -41.02 1.93 32.95
N LYS A 382 -40.02 1.15 32.57
CA LYS A 382 -39.15 0.42 33.52
C LYS A 382 -37.72 0.49 33.00
N VAL A 383 -36.78 0.57 33.90
CA VAL A 383 -35.36 0.41 33.61
C VAL A 383 -35.14 -0.96 32.95
N PHE A 384 -34.37 -0.97 31.89
CA PHE A 384 -34.05 -2.16 31.12
C PHE A 384 -32.53 -2.35 31.10
N LYS A 385 -32.09 -3.46 31.68
CA LYS A 385 -30.66 -3.87 31.65
C LYS A 385 -30.57 -5.25 31.02
N LEU A 386 -29.82 -5.39 29.95
CA LEU A 386 -29.61 -6.66 29.28
C LEU A 386 -28.12 -6.97 29.16
N LYS A 387 -27.70 -8.13 29.68
CA LYS A 387 -26.35 -8.67 29.49
C LYS A 387 -26.43 -9.89 28.60
N VAL A 388 -25.62 -9.91 27.53
CA VAL A 388 -25.59 -11.03 26.58
C VAL A 388 -24.12 -11.37 26.28
N SER A 389 -23.75 -12.64 26.52
CA SER A 389 -22.42 -13.14 26.17
C SER A 389 -22.50 -14.40 25.31
N GLY A 390 -21.49 -14.57 24.48
CA GLY A 390 -21.44 -15.70 23.57
C GLY A 390 -20.29 -15.64 22.60
N ASN A 391 -20.41 -16.40 21.53
CA ASN A 391 -19.50 -16.33 20.40
C ASN A 391 -20.26 -16.38 19.08
N PHE A 392 -19.61 -15.88 18.05
CA PHE A 392 -20.14 -15.80 16.71
C PHE A 392 -19.10 -16.30 15.71
N ASN A 393 -19.44 -17.34 14.93
CA ASN A 393 -18.60 -17.79 13.82
C ASN A 393 -18.78 -16.85 12.62
N ILE A 394 -17.71 -16.12 12.27
CA ILE A 394 -17.76 -15.08 11.25
C ILE A 394 -18.03 -15.65 9.86
N LEU A 395 -17.49 -16.84 9.54
CA LEU A 395 -17.61 -17.46 8.22
C LEU A 395 -18.93 -18.20 8.06
N ASN A 396 -19.31 -19.00 9.07
CA ASN A 396 -20.50 -19.85 9.02
C ASN A 396 -21.77 -19.11 9.45
N LYS A 397 -21.65 -17.89 9.96
CA LYS A 397 -22.76 -17.06 10.44
C LYS A 397 -23.60 -17.76 11.54
N LYS A 398 -22.92 -18.52 12.39
CA LYS A 398 -23.53 -19.23 13.52
C LYS A 398 -23.24 -18.50 14.82
N VAL A 399 -24.27 -18.28 15.62
CA VAL A 399 -24.15 -17.69 16.96
C VAL A 399 -24.29 -18.75 18.02
N ASN A 400 -23.59 -18.61 19.13
CA ASN A 400 -23.79 -19.42 20.32
C ASN A 400 -23.87 -18.50 21.54
N PHE A 401 -25.06 -18.32 22.08
CA PHE A 401 -25.26 -17.56 23.30
C PHE A 401 -24.86 -18.42 24.50
N LYS A 402 -23.99 -17.89 25.37
CA LYS A 402 -23.56 -18.54 26.60
C LYS A 402 -24.44 -18.11 27.78
N LYS A 403 -24.80 -16.82 27.81
CA LYS A 403 -25.57 -16.24 28.91
C LYS A 403 -26.40 -15.05 28.41
N ILE A 404 -27.67 -15.03 28.77
CA ILE A 404 -28.55 -13.88 28.60
C ILE A 404 -29.18 -13.60 29.96
N ASN A 405 -29.03 -12.38 30.48
CA ASN A 405 -29.56 -11.94 31.76
C ASN A 405 -30.29 -10.62 31.55
N LEU A 406 -31.54 -10.58 32.06
CA LEU A 406 -32.39 -9.41 31.95
C LEU A 406 -32.71 -8.87 33.37
N ASN A 407 -32.36 -7.61 33.63
CA ASN A 407 -32.61 -6.87 34.89
C ASN A 407 -32.09 -7.58 36.15
N ASP A 408 -31.09 -8.42 36.05
CA ASP A 408 -30.54 -9.27 37.10
C ASP A 408 -31.59 -10.23 37.76
N SER A 409 -32.83 -10.26 37.24
CA SER A 409 -33.95 -11.08 37.74
C SER A 409 -34.28 -12.28 36.86
N TYR A 410 -33.99 -12.24 35.58
CA TYR A 410 -34.21 -13.32 34.62
C TYR A 410 -32.89 -13.80 34.02
N LEU A 411 -32.62 -15.07 34.15
CA LEU A 411 -31.49 -15.75 33.51
C LEU A 411 -32.07 -16.78 32.54
N ALA A 412 -31.73 -16.65 31.26
CA ALA A 412 -32.18 -17.53 30.20
C ALA A 412 -31.78 -18.99 30.47
N THR A 413 -32.75 -19.92 30.32
CA THR A 413 -32.54 -21.35 30.41
C THR A 413 -31.82 -21.87 29.15
N LYS A 414 -31.45 -23.14 29.12
CA LYS A 414 -30.85 -23.77 27.93
C LYS A 414 -31.81 -23.75 26.72
N GLU A 415 -33.09 -23.90 26.96
CA GLU A 415 -34.15 -23.87 25.96
C GLU A 415 -34.32 -22.45 25.39
N ASP A 416 -34.34 -21.44 26.28
CA ASP A 416 -34.38 -20.03 25.86
C ASP A 416 -33.18 -19.67 25.00
N LEU A 417 -31.96 -20.09 25.38
CA LEU A 417 -30.74 -19.83 24.62
C LEU A 417 -30.81 -20.48 23.24
N LYS A 418 -31.37 -21.67 23.12
CA LYS A 418 -31.57 -22.35 21.83
C LYS A 418 -32.59 -21.60 20.98
N TYR A 419 -33.71 -21.20 21.53
CA TYR A 419 -34.75 -20.41 20.86
C TYR A 419 -34.18 -19.06 20.35
N PHE A 420 -33.48 -18.32 21.20
CA PHE A 420 -32.87 -17.05 20.80
C PHE A 420 -31.82 -17.22 19.71
N LYS A 421 -31.04 -18.31 19.75
CA LYS A 421 -30.08 -18.65 18.72
C LYS A 421 -30.76 -18.87 17.38
N GLU A 422 -31.74 -19.76 17.33
CA GLU A 422 -32.48 -20.13 16.10
C GLU A 422 -33.18 -18.89 15.53
N THR A 423 -33.86 -18.12 16.35
CA THR A 423 -34.53 -16.89 15.96
C THR A 423 -33.55 -15.82 15.44
N PHE A 424 -32.39 -15.68 16.09
CA PHE A 424 -31.34 -14.76 15.67
C PHE A 424 -30.75 -15.15 14.31
N GLU A 425 -30.41 -16.43 14.14
CA GLU A 425 -29.86 -16.96 12.89
C GLU A 425 -30.87 -16.83 11.74
N ASN A 426 -32.13 -17.21 11.95
CA ASN A 426 -33.16 -17.20 10.93
C ASN A 426 -33.57 -15.77 10.48
N ILE A 427 -33.57 -14.81 11.39
CA ILE A 427 -34.01 -13.44 11.08
C ILE A 427 -32.85 -12.56 10.59
N LEU A 428 -31.67 -12.65 11.23
CA LEU A 428 -30.59 -11.74 10.97
C LEU A 428 -29.59 -12.26 9.94
N PHE A 429 -29.41 -13.58 9.83
CA PHE A 429 -28.42 -14.19 8.94
C PHE A 429 -28.98 -14.89 7.71
N ASP A 430 -30.25 -14.72 7.42
CA ASP A 430 -30.92 -15.37 6.28
C ASP A 430 -30.28 -15.07 4.91
N GLU A 431 -29.60 -13.93 4.73
CA GLU A 431 -28.98 -13.54 3.46
C GLU A 431 -27.48 -13.24 3.60
N ASN A 432 -27.11 -12.02 4.00
CA ASN A 432 -25.74 -11.55 4.12
C ASN A 432 -25.46 -10.98 5.51
N PHE A 433 -24.22 -11.19 6.04
CA PHE A 433 -23.76 -10.62 7.32
C PHE A 433 -24.11 -9.14 7.51
N ILE A 434 -24.07 -8.37 6.43
CA ILE A 434 -24.30 -6.92 6.45
C ILE A 434 -25.78 -6.57 6.70
N LYS A 435 -26.69 -7.48 6.38
CA LYS A 435 -28.12 -7.27 6.61
C LYS A 435 -28.53 -7.39 8.08
N ILE A 436 -27.64 -7.85 8.97
CA ILE A 436 -27.81 -7.75 10.43
C ILE A 436 -28.14 -6.30 10.86
N PHE A 437 -27.56 -5.32 10.18
CA PHE A 437 -27.76 -3.90 10.45
C PHE A 437 -29.06 -3.34 9.81
N SER A 438 -29.89 -4.19 9.22
CA SER A 438 -31.20 -3.77 8.70
C SER A 438 -32.18 -3.50 9.83
N LEU A 439 -32.64 -2.26 9.97
CA LEU A 439 -33.66 -1.88 10.96
C LEU A 439 -34.91 -2.75 10.89
N LYS A 440 -35.32 -3.15 9.67
CA LYS A 440 -36.48 -4.03 9.47
C LYS A 440 -36.28 -5.40 10.11
N LYS A 441 -35.07 -5.99 9.97
CA LYS A 441 -34.74 -7.29 10.54
C LYS A 441 -34.54 -7.20 12.06
N ILE A 442 -33.86 -6.16 12.54
CA ILE A 442 -33.72 -5.90 13.96
C ILE A 442 -35.10 -5.74 14.64
N LYS A 443 -36.01 -4.97 14.02
CA LYS A 443 -37.37 -4.83 14.48
C LYS A 443 -38.10 -6.18 14.55
N ARG A 444 -38.01 -6.99 13.48
CA ARG A 444 -38.64 -8.33 13.44
C ARG A 444 -38.07 -9.22 14.54
N PHE A 445 -36.76 -9.25 14.71
CA PHE A 445 -36.12 -10.03 15.79
C PHE A 445 -36.59 -9.59 17.16
N ILE A 446 -36.63 -8.27 17.45
CA ILE A 446 -37.11 -7.76 18.77
C ILE A 446 -38.57 -8.15 18.99
N LEU A 447 -39.43 -8.06 17.98
CA LEU A 447 -40.84 -8.45 18.09
C LEU A 447 -41.04 -9.94 18.37
N GLU A 448 -40.17 -10.80 17.81
CA GLU A 448 -40.23 -12.24 18.01
C GLU A 448 -39.78 -12.67 19.41
N VAL A 449 -38.81 -11.94 20.00
CA VAL A 449 -38.22 -12.30 21.31
C VAL A 449 -38.77 -11.46 22.46
N SER A 450 -39.68 -10.52 22.23
CA SER A 450 -40.25 -9.62 23.25
C SER A 450 -41.62 -10.10 23.75
#